data_1b7c624384d39c9fa3bc3e366bde0d33
#
_entry.id   1b7c624384d39c9fa3bc3e366bde0d33
#
_cell.length_a   1.000
_cell.length_b   1.000
_cell.length_c   1.000
_cell.angle_alpha   90.00
_cell.angle_beta   90.00
_cell.angle_gamma   90.00
#
_symmetry.space_group_name_H-M   'P 1'
#
loop_
_entity.id
_entity.type
_entity.pdbx_description
1 polymer ?
#
loop_
_entity_poly.entity_id
_entity_poly.type
_entity_poly.pdbx_seq_one_letter_code
_entity_poly.pdbx_strand_id
1 'polypeptide(L)'
;MGFKSFPDGATALAGCVETFKRAAEVPEIRNAVLDLNQLVMFDYTQDDPAAAFFVDGRGGQVTVGSGKPEEKPDVTIITGLDTAHKAWSNQLNPMMAMALGQIKAKGSASSLLKLAPVLKLLAPIYNQTRADQGLK
;
A
#
# COMPACT_ATOMS: atom_id res chain seq x y z
N MET A 1 4.59 -20.85 4.96
CA MET A 1 4.17 -19.44 5.02
C MET A 1 5.33 -18.56 4.59
N GLY A 2 5.12 -17.65 3.69
CA GLY A 2 6.18 -16.86 3.09
C GLY A 2 6.47 -15.51 3.72
N PHE A 3 5.98 -15.23 4.94
CA PHE A 3 6.18 -13.91 5.54
C PHE A 3 6.55 -14.01 7.02
N LYS A 4 7.40 -13.06 7.44
CA LYS A 4 7.93 -12.98 8.81
C LYS A 4 7.63 -11.65 9.49
N SER A 5 7.28 -10.63 8.72
CA SER A 5 7.10 -9.27 9.24
C SER A 5 5.81 -9.10 10.03
N PHE A 6 4.88 -10.04 9.93
CA PHE A 6 3.58 -9.99 10.56
C PHE A 6 3.23 -11.36 11.16
N PRO A 7 2.44 -11.40 12.25
CA PRO A 7 1.98 -12.66 12.81
C PRO A 7 1.00 -13.41 11.90
N ASP A 8 0.21 -12.67 11.10
CA ASP A 8 -0.73 -13.23 10.15
C ASP A 8 -1.13 -12.19 9.10
N GLY A 9 -1.84 -12.64 8.05
CA GLY A 9 -2.28 -11.76 6.98
C GLY A 9 -3.34 -10.75 7.42
N ALA A 10 -4.19 -11.10 8.37
CA ALA A 10 -5.22 -10.20 8.88
C ALA A 10 -4.59 -9.01 9.61
N THR A 11 -3.56 -9.24 10.41
CA THR A 11 -2.83 -8.18 11.09
C THR A 11 -2.12 -7.27 10.08
N ALA A 12 -1.51 -7.86 9.06
CA ALA A 12 -0.85 -7.10 8.00
C ALA A 12 -1.86 -6.20 7.26
N LEU A 13 -3.01 -6.76 6.90
CA LEU A 13 -4.05 -6.03 6.20
C LEU A 13 -4.58 -4.87 7.04
N ALA A 14 -4.89 -5.13 8.31
CA ALA A 14 -5.39 -4.11 9.22
C ALA A 14 -4.39 -2.95 9.36
N GLY A 15 -3.10 -3.26 9.47
CA GLY A 15 -2.05 -2.24 9.58
C GLY A 15 -1.92 -1.39 8.32
N CYS A 16 -1.98 -2.01 7.15
CA CYS A 16 -1.91 -1.28 5.88
C CYS A 16 -3.11 -0.37 5.70
N VAL A 17 -4.32 -0.87 5.97
CA VAL A 17 -5.55 -0.07 5.87
C VAL A 17 -5.50 1.11 6.83
N GLU A 18 -5.10 0.87 8.08
CA GLU A 18 -4.99 1.94 9.07
C GLU A 18 -3.94 2.97 8.69
N THR A 19 -2.81 2.53 8.14
CA THR A 19 -1.76 3.43 7.68
C THR A 19 -2.30 4.41 6.64
N PHE A 20 -3.03 3.92 5.64
CA PHE A 20 -3.60 4.78 4.61
C PHE A 20 -4.74 5.64 5.12
N LYS A 21 -5.53 5.17 6.08
CA LYS A 21 -6.56 6.00 6.71
C LYS A 21 -5.94 7.18 7.45
N ARG A 22 -4.85 6.94 8.18
CA ARG A 22 -4.10 8.01 8.86
C ARG A 22 -3.45 8.94 7.85
N ALA A 23 -2.87 8.38 6.79
CA ALA A 23 -2.22 9.16 5.73
C ALA A 23 -3.20 10.09 5.01
N ALA A 24 -4.45 9.66 4.85
CA ALA A 24 -5.48 10.46 4.20
C ALA A 24 -5.82 11.74 4.97
N GLU A 25 -5.43 11.83 6.23
CA GLU A 25 -5.61 13.03 7.05
C GLU A 25 -4.42 14.00 6.94
N VAL A 26 -3.31 13.55 6.34
CA VAL A 26 -2.14 14.40 6.10
C VAL A 26 -2.34 15.11 4.75
N PRO A 27 -2.42 16.46 4.72
CA PRO A 27 -2.77 17.17 3.47
C PRO A 27 -1.85 16.86 2.29
N GLU A 28 -0.55 16.75 2.51
CA GLU A 28 0.39 16.45 1.42
C GLU A 28 0.11 15.10 0.77
N ILE A 29 -0.16 14.09 1.60
CA ILE A 29 -0.44 12.73 1.11
C ILE A 29 -1.82 12.69 0.47
N ARG A 30 -2.82 13.26 1.14
CA ARG A 30 -4.17 13.30 0.61
C ARG A 30 -4.22 13.96 -0.75
N ASN A 31 -3.57 15.11 -0.89
CA ASN A 31 -3.58 15.85 -2.15
C ASN A 31 -2.87 15.07 -3.26
N ALA A 32 -1.78 14.38 -2.95
CA ALA A 32 -1.08 13.55 -3.93
C ALA A 32 -1.95 12.40 -4.42
N VAL A 33 -2.70 11.76 -3.51
CA VAL A 33 -3.61 10.67 -3.87
C VAL A 33 -4.78 11.20 -4.71
N LEU A 34 -5.33 12.36 -4.35
CA LEU A 34 -6.41 12.98 -5.12
C LEU A 34 -5.95 13.41 -6.51
N ASP A 35 -4.74 13.96 -6.61
CA ASP A 35 -4.17 14.36 -7.90
C ASP A 35 -3.94 13.16 -8.82
N LEU A 36 -3.63 12.02 -8.26
CA LEU A 36 -3.50 10.78 -9.02
C LEU A 36 -4.84 10.39 -9.64
N ASN A 37 -5.94 10.62 -8.94
CA ASN A 37 -7.32 10.38 -9.39
C ASN A 37 -7.52 8.97 -9.94
N GLN A 38 -7.05 7.97 -9.19
CA GLN A 38 -7.11 6.57 -9.60
C GLN A 38 -7.51 5.66 -8.45
N LEU A 39 -8.02 4.49 -8.82
CA LEU A 39 -8.28 3.39 -7.90
C LEU A 39 -7.07 2.46 -7.92
N VAL A 40 -6.36 2.37 -6.81
CA VAL A 40 -5.16 1.54 -6.67
C VAL A 40 -5.46 0.37 -5.74
N MET A 41 -5.22 -0.84 -6.21
CA MET A 41 -5.35 -2.06 -5.41
C MET A 41 -3.98 -2.58 -5.04
N PHE A 42 -3.82 -2.96 -3.77
CA PHE A 42 -2.62 -3.63 -3.26
C PHE A 42 -2.97 -5.10 -3.02
N ASP A 43 -2.34 -5.97 -3.77
CA ASP A 43 -2.64 -7.40 -3.80
C ASP A 43 -1.51 -8.19 -3.16
N TYR A 44 -1.76 -8.71 -1.97
CA TYR A 44 -0.84 -9.56 -1.21
C TYR A 44 -1.38 -11.01 -1.12
N THR A 45 -2.30 -11.35 -2.03
CA THR A 45 -2.99 -12.66 -1.97
C THR A 45 -2.08 -13.85 -2.23
N GLN A 46 -0.86 -13.63 -2.72
CA GLN A 46 0.10 -14.73 -2.85
C GLN A 46 0.52 -15.30 -1.48
N ASP A 47 0.46 -14.48 -0.42
CA ASP A 47 0.81 -14.92 0.94
C ASP A 47 -0.42 -15.31 1.77
N ASP A 48 -1.54 -14.60 1.55
CA ASP A 48 -2.80 -14.86 2.26
C ASP A 48 -3.95 -14.50 1.32
N PRO A 49 -4.84 -15.44 0.99
CA PRO A 49 -5.93 -15.20 0.02
C PRO A 49 -6.84 -14.00 0.35
N ALA A 50 -6.92 -13.60 1.61
CA ALA A 50 -7.72 -12.47 2.04
C ALA A 50 -6.93 -11.15 2.13
N ALA A 51 -5.63 -11.17 1.88
CA ALA A 51 -4.77 -10.00 2.09
C ALA A 51 -4.75 -9.12 0.83
N ALA A 52 -5.75 -8.26 0.71
CA ALA A 52 -5.82 -7.24 -0.32
C ALA A 52 -6.53 -6.01 0.24
N PHE A 53 -6.16 -4.84 -0.23
CA PHE A 53 -6.87 -3.60 0.11
C PHE A 53 -6.73 -2.62 -1.05
N PHE A 54 -7.51 -1.54 -1.00
CA PHE A 54 -7.46 -0.55 -2.07
C PHE A 54 -7.50 0.87 -1.51
N VAL A 55 -6.95 1.79 -2.28
CA VAL A 55 -7.00 3.23 -2.03
C VAL A 55 -7.59 3.88 -3.26
N ASP A 56 -8.72 4.56 -3.08
CA ASP A 56 -9.45 5.22 -4.17
C ASP A 56 -9.35 6.72 -3.99
N GLY A 57 -8.66 7.39 -4.91
CA GLY A 57 -8.49 8.85 -4.91
C GLY A 57 -9.39 9.57 -5.91
N ARG A 58 -10.37 8.88 -6.48
CA ARG A 58 -11.27 9.48 -7.48
C ARG A 58 -12.40 10.26 -6.79
N GLY A 59 -12.94 11.24 -7.51
CA GLY A 59 -14.13 11.96 -7.06
C GLY A 59 -13.92 12.94 -5.92
N GLY A 60 -12.69 13.38 -5.69
CA GLY A 60 -12.40 14.43 -4.69
C GLY A 60 -12.31 13.95 -3.25
N GLN A 61 -12.37 12.63 -3.02
CA GLN A 61 -12.25 12.03 -1.69
C GLN A 61 -11.31 10.84 -1.74
N VAL A 62 -10.57 10.61 -0.65
CA VAL A 62 -9.76 9.40 -0.49
C VAL A 62 -10.58 8.38 0.30
N THR A 63 -10.78 7.21 -0.30
CA THR A 63 -11.46 6.08 0.34
C THR A 63 -10.46 4.93 0.45
N VAL A 64 -10.38 4.31 1.63
CA VAL A 64 -9.53 3.14 1.87
C VAL A 64 -10.43 2.00 2.31
N GLY A 65 -10.30 0.86 1.62
CA GLY A 65 -11.13 -0.30 1.94
C GLY A 65 -10.34 -1.59 1.94
N SER A 66 -10.76 -2.55 2.78
CA SER A 66 -10.18 -3.89 2.81
C SER A 66 -10.80 -4.76 1.72
N GLY A 67 -10.02 -5.74 1.24
CA GLY A 67 -10.47 -6.64 0.20
C GLY A 67 -10.32 -6.04 -1.18
N LYS A 68 -10.88 -6.73 -2.16
CA LYS A 68 -10.83 -6.27 -3.55
C LYS A 68 -11.94 -5.23 -3.79
N PRO A 69 -11.65 -4.16 -4.54
CA PRO A 69 -12.69 -3.20 -4.87
C PRO A 69 -13.72 -3.82 -5.82
N GLU A 70 -14.94 -3.28 -5.82
CA GLU A 70 -16.01 -3.74 -6.73
C GLU A 70 -15.69 -3.39 -8.18
N GLU A 71 -15.06 -2.24 -8.40
CA GLU A 71 -14.68 -1.80 -9.73
C GLU A 71 -13.28 -2.28 -10.09
N LYS A 72 -13.00 -2.39 -11.39
CA LYS A 72 -11.67 -2.76 -11.86
C LYS A 72 -10.66 -1.68 -11.46
N PRO A 73 -9.56 -2.03 -10.77
CA PRO A 73 -8.55 -1.05 -10.41
C PRO A 73 -7.85 -0.46 -11.64
N ASP A 74 -7.48 0.82 -11.56
CA ASP A 74 -6.65 1.46 -12.56
C ASP A 74 -5.21 0.95 -12.46
N VAL A 75 -4.76 0.70 -11.23
CA VAL A 75 -3.43 0.15 -10.94
C VAL A 75 -3.56 -0.95 -9.91
N THR A 76 -2.88 -2.06 -10.14
CA THR A 76 -2.78 -3.15 -9.17
C THR A 76 -1.31 -3.41 -8.86
N ILE A 77 -0.97 -3.41 -7.59
CA ILE A 77 0.39 -3.66 -7.11
C ILE A 77 0.40 -5.03 -6.43
N ILE A 78 1.18 -5.95 -6.97
CA ILE A 78 1.23 -7.35 -6.53
C ILE A 78 2.59 -7.62 -5.92
N THR A 79 2.62 -8.05 -4.67
CA THR A 79 3.86 -8.41 -3.98
C THR A 79 3.55 -9.27 -2.76
N GLY A 80 4.61 -9.77 -2.11
CA GLY A 80 4.48 -10.47 -0.84
C GLY A 80 4.49 -9.50 0.35
N LEU A 81 4.03 -9.98 1.50
CA LEU A 81 3.90 -9.17 2.70
C LEU A 81 5.24 -8.67 3.23
N ASP A 82 6.30 -9.49 3.19
CA ASP A 82 7.62 -9.06 3.66
C ASP A 82 8.23 -7.98 2.77
N THR A 83 8.05 -8.10 1.46
CA THR A 83 8.52 -7.08 0.52
C THR A 83 7.73 -5.79 0.71
N ALA A 84 6.42 -5.88 0.88
CA ALA A 84 5.57 -4.74 1.16
C ALA A 84 6.00 -4.03 2.45
N HIS A 85 6.29 -4.79 3.51
CA HIS A 85 6.77 -4.23 4.77
C HIS A 85 8.04 -3.40 4.57
N LYS A 86 9.01 -3.94 3.82
CA LYS A 86 10.26 -3.23 3.55
C LYS A 86 10.03 -1.95 2.75
N ALA A 87 9.11 -2.00 1.79
CA ALA A 87 8.76 -0.83 0.99
C ALA A 87 8.07 0.25 1.83
N TRP A 88 7.07 -0.13 2.64
CA TRP A 88 6.34 0.81 3.49
C TRP A 88 7.21 1.42 4.58
N SER A 89 8.17 0.66 5.12
CA SER A 89 9.06 1.15 6.17
C SER A 89 10.30 1.88 5.63
N ASN A 90 10.35 2.10 4.32
CA ASN A 90 11.45 2.79 3.62
C ASN A 90 12.79 2.06 3.72
N GLN A 91 12.75 0.72 3.82
CA GLN A 91 13.94 -0.13 3.81
C GLN A 91 14.28 -0.64 2.41
N LEU A 92 13.37 -0.47 1.46
CA LEU A 92 13.50 -0.97 0.09
C LEU A 92 12.98 0.08 -0.87
N ASN A 93 13.73 0.36 -1.92
CA ASN A 93 13.27 1.24 -2.99
C ASN A 93 12.26 0.48 -3.85
N PRO A 94 10.97 0.89 -3.89
CA PRO A 94 9.95 0.19 -4.66
C PRO A 94 10.26 0.09 -6.16
N MET A 95 10.87 1.13 -6.73
CA MET A 95 11.21 1.13 -8.16
C MET A 95 12.27 0.09 -8.48
N MET A 96 13.26 -0.05 -7.60
CA MET A 96 14.28 -1.08 -7.74
C MET A 96 13.67 -2.49 -7.56
N ALA A 97 12.77 -2.65 -6.59
CA ALA A 97 12.08 -3.92 -6.39
C ALA A 97 11.24 -4.31 -7.60
N MET A 98 10.62 -3.34 -8.27
CA MET A 98 9.90 -3.59 -9.52
C MET A 98 10.84 -4.04 -10.64
N ALA A 99 12.00 -3.40 -10.76
CA ALA A 99 13.00 -3.78 -11.76
C ALA A 99 13.52 -5.20 -11.54
N LEU A 100 13.60 -5.64 -10.27
CA LEU A 100 14.06 -6.98 -9.92
C LEU A 100 12.93 -8.03 -9.92
N GLY A 101 11.71 -7.63 -10.24
CA GLY A 101 10.56 -8.54 -10.26
C GLY A 101 9.99 -8.90 -8.89
N GLN A 102 10.42 -8.23 -7.83
CA GLN A 102 9.91 -8.46 -6.48
C GLN A 102 8.54 -7.83 -6.26
N ILE A 103 8.27 -6.75 -6.97
CA ILE A 103 6.96 -6.08 -6.99
C ILE A 103 6.51 -6.04 -8.44
N LYS A 104 5.28 -6.48 -8.68
CA LYS A 104 4.67 -6.42 -10.01
C LYS A 104 3.57 -5.36 -10.00
N ALA A 105 3.45 -4.63 -11.09
CA ALA A 105 2.43 -3.62 -11.24
C ALA A 105 1.68 -3.84 -12.55
N LYS A 106 0.36 -3.76 -12.47
CA LYS A 106 -0.53 -3.76 -13.66
C LYS A 106 -1.18 -2.41 -13.75
N GLY A 107 -1.28 -1.87 -14.95
CA GLY A 107 -1.86 -0.56 -15.20
C GLY A 107 -0.80 0.48 -15.56
N SER A 108 -1.05 1.74 -15.25
CA SER A 108 -0.20 2.84 -15.66
C SER A 108 1.08 2.92 -14.82
N ALA A 109 2.24 2.73 -15.47
CA ALA A 109 3.53 2.89 -14.82
C ALA A 109 3.79 4.34 -14.37
N SER A 110 3.26 5.31 -15.09
CA SER A 110 3.42 6.72 -14.73
C SER A 110 2.74 7.06 -13.41
N SER A 111 1.64 6.37 -13.09
CA SER A 111 0.95 6.55 -11.81
C SER A 111 1.83 6.15 -10.64
N LEU A 112 2.59 5.07 -10.78
CA LEU A 112 3.50 4.59 -9.75
C LEU A 112 4.64 5.58 -9.51
N LEU A 113 5.14 6.21 -10.56
CA LEU A 113 6.18 7.24 -10.44
C LEU A 113 5.68 8.43 -9.63
N LYS A 114 4.43 8.80 -9.80
CA LYS A 114 3.81 9.89 -9.03
C LYS A 114 3.63 9.55 -7.56
N LEU A 115 3.48 8.27 -7.23
CA LEU A 115 3.34 7.81 -5.85
C LEU A 115 4.67 7.68 -5.11
N ALA A 116 5.80 7.61 -5.82
CA ALA A 116 7.09 7.40 -5.20
C ALA A 116 7.43 8.43 -4.09
N PRO A 117 7.20 9.73 -4.27
CA PRO A 117 7.45 10.71 -3.20
C PRO A 117 6.55 10.51 -1.98
N VAL A 118 5.34 10.02 -2.19
CA VAL A 118 4.35 9.78 -1.13
C VAL A 118 4.82 8.66 -0.20
N LEU A 119 5.51 7.66 -0.74
CA LEU A 119 5.97 6.51 0.04
C LEU A 119 6.91 6.91 1.16
N LYS A 120 7.73 7.94 0.95
CA LYS A 120 8.63 8.45 2.01
C LYS A 120 7.85 9.09 3.14
N LEU A 121 6.73 9.75 2.82
CA LEU A 121 5.87 10.37 3.82
C LEU A 121 5.07 9.31 4.58
N LEU A 122 4.82 8.17 3.98
CA LEU A 122 4.08 7.07 4.61
C LEU A 122 4.90 6.33 5.67
N ALA A 123 6.21 6.28 5.53
CA ALA A 123 7.04 5.45 6.40
C ALA A 123 6.87 5.76 7.90
N PRO A 124 6.91 7.02 8.36
CA PRO A 124 6.68 7.31 9.78
C PRO A 124 5.29 6.87 10.25
N ILE A 125 4.27 7.05 9.41
CA ILE A 125 2.89 6.67 9.74
C ILE A 125 2.78 5.15 9.84
N TYR A 126 3.38 4.44 8.88
CA TYR A 126 3.40 2.99 8.87
C TYR A 126 4.11 2.43 10.10
N ASN A 127 5.28 2.98 10.44
CA ASN A 127 6.05 2.51 11.60
C ASN A 127 5.29 2.77 12.91
N GLN A 128 4.61 3.92 13.03
CA GLN A 128 3.79 4.21 14.20
C GLN A 128 2.60 3.27 14.29
N THR A 129 1.97 2.96 13.16
CA THR A 129 0.86 2.01 13.11
C THR A 129 1.30 0.63 13.59
N ARG A 130 2.47 0.16 13.15
CA ARG A 130 3.02 -1.11 13.63
C ARG A 130 3.27 -1.09 15.14
N ALA A 131 3.82 0.00 15.65
CA ALA A 131 4.05 0.14 17.09
C ALA A 131 2.73 0.07 17.86
N ASP A 132 1.68 0.72 17.34
CA ASP A 132 0.35 0.68 17.95
C ASP A 132 -0.26 -0.71 17.91
N GLN A 133 0.13 -1.54 16.93
CA GLN A 133 -0.29 -2.95 16.86
C GLN A 133 0.55 -3.86 17.77
N GLY A 134 1.57 -3.33 18.44
CA GLY A 134 2.49 -4.12 19.23
C GLY A 134 3.56 -4.84 18.43
N LEU A 135 3.80 -4.43 17.18
CA LEU A 135 4.81 -5.02 16.30
C LEU A 135 6.09 -4.19 16.31
N LYS A 136 7.20 -4.83 16.03
CA LYS A 136 8.49 -4.15 15.93
C LYS A 136 8.81 -3.71 14.51
#